data_6bfc4bff2c9ab637895a0ed25e6497d0
#
_entry.id   6bfc4bff2c9ab637895a0ed25e6497d0
#
_cell.length_a   1.000
_cell.length_b   1.000
_cell.length_c   1.000
_cell.angle_alpha   90.00
_cell.angle_beta   90.00
_cell.angle_gamma   90.00
#
_symmetry.space_group_name_H-M   'P 1'
#
loop_
_entity.id
_entity.type
_entity.pdbx_description
1 polymer ?
#
loop_
_entity_poly.entity_id
_entity_poly.type
_entity_poly.pdbx_seq_one_letter_code
_entity_poly.pdbx_strand_id
1 'polypeptide(L)'
;MTGPGRTNESLHKGLRKMTKLTLATHPHLLGFDQIERLAERAAKGTEGYPPYNIEHHAPDGFTITLAVAGFSEDDLTISLENRQLTIAGRQPDGAEDRVFLHRGIAARAFQRSFVLAEGVEVGAARLENGLLAVSLQRRPQQSVVRTIPISRI
;
A
#
# COMPACT_ATOMS: atom_id res chain seq x y z
N MET A 1 -31.07 -15.17 -40.37
CA MET A 1 -29.85 -15.70 -39.73
C MET A 1 -29.23 -14.62 -38.90
N THR A 2 -29.54 -14.63 -37.67
CA THR A 2 -29.14 -13.64 -36.72
C THR A 2 -27.90 -14.13 -35.99
N GLY A 3 -26.77 -13.47 -36.20
CA GLY A 3 -25.57 -13.70 -35.42
C GLY A 3 -25.74 -13.20 -33.99
N PRO A 4 -25.36 -13.98 -32.99
CA PRO A 4 -25.52 -13.57 -31.60
C PRO A 4 -24.50 -12.52 -31.18
N GLY A 5 -25.03 -11.53 -30.60
CA GLY A 5 -24.56 -10.46 -29.79
C GLY A 5 -23.10 -10.34 -29.38
N ARG A 6 -22.42 -9.35 -29.98
CA ARG A 6 -21.11 -8.86 -29.58
C ARG A 6 -21.16 -7.85 -28.43
N THR A 7 -22.13 -7.95 -27.53
CA THR A 7 -22.38 -6.88 -26.58
C THR A 7 -21.74 -7.02 -25.19
N ASN A 8 -21.16 -8.18 -24.88
CA ASN A 8 -20.62 -8.39 -23.52
C ASN A 8 -19.12 -8.18 -23.33
N GLU A 9 -18.33 -8.21 -24.40
CA GLU A 9 -16.87 -8.05 -24.23
C GLU A 9 -16.41 -6.61 -24.03
N SER A 10 -17.12 -5.65 -24.59
CA SER A 10 -16.71 -4.25 -24.46
C SER A 10 -17.00 -3.65 -23.08
N LEU A 11 -18.04 -4.11 -22.40
CA LEU A 11 -18.42 -3.67 -21.07
C LEU A 11 -17.44 -4.17 -19.99
N HIS A 12 -16.95 -5.40 -20.13
CA HIS A 12 -15.98 -5.96 -19.19
C HIS A 12 -14.59 -5.30 -19.30
N LYS A 13 -14.19 -4.91 -20.50
CA LYS A 13 -12.92 -4.19 -20.71
C LYS A 13 -12.95 -2.78 -20.12
N GLY A 14 -14.10 -2.10 -20.21
CA GLY A 14 -14.27 -0.76 -19.63
C GLY A 14 -14.26 -0.76 -18.11
N LEU A 15 -14.93 -1.73 -17.48
CA LEU A 15 -14.96 -1.86 -16.03
C LEU A 15 -13.58 -2.17 -15.42
N ARG A 16 -12.80 -3.05 -16.05
CA ARG A 16 -11.43 -3.35 -15.63
C ARG A 16 -10.52 -2.13 -15.68
N LYS A 17 -10.69 -1.30 -16.69
CA LYS A 17 -9.88 -0.09 -16.85
C LYS A 17 -10.22 0.99 -15.82
N MET A 18 -11.50 1.17 -15.48
CA MET A 18 -11.96 2.09 -14.45
C MET A 18 -11.50 1.67 -13.04
N THR A 19 -11.60 0.38 -12.71
CA THR A 19 -11.15 -0.16 -11.43
C THR A 19 -9.65 0.03 -11.23
N LYS A 20 -8.87 -0.19 -12.28
CA LYS A 20 -7.41 -0.02 -12.25
C LYS A 20 -6.98 1.43 -12.02
N LEU A 21 -7.66 2.40 -12.65
CA LEU A 21 -7.39 3.82 -12.47
C LEU A 21 -7.79 4.31 -11.07
N THR A 22 -8.92 3.85 -10.54
CA THR A 22 -9.44 4.24 -9.23
C THR A 22 -8.53 3.75 -8.10
N LEU A 23 -8.06 2.51 -8.15
CA LEU A 23 -7.16 1.93 -7.14
C LEU A 23 -5.75 2.53 -7.21
N ALA A 24 -5.30 2.96 -8.38
CA ALA A 24 -3.97 3.57 -8.56
C ALA A 24 -3.86 4.96 -7.91
N THR A 25 -4.96 5.68 -7.75
CA THR A 25 -4.99 7.04 -7.18
C THR A 25 -5.26 7.08 -5.68
N HIS A 26 -5.66 5.95 -5.09
CA HIS A 26 -5.99 5.87 -3.66
C HIS A 26 -4.93 5.13 -2.86
N PRO A 27 -4.77 5.44 -1.54
CA PRO A 27 -3.93 4.68 -0.65
C PRO A 27 -4.36 3.21 -0.59
N HIS A 28 -3.41 2.30 -0.42
CA HIS A 28 -3.71 0.90 -0.19
C HIS A 28 -4.47 0.68 1.11
N LEU A 29 -5.49 -0.17 1.08
CA LEU A 29 -6.28 -0.58 2.23
C LEU A 29 -5.71 -1.89 2.78
N LEU A 30 -5.03 -1.83 3.93
CA LEU A 30 -4.43 -2.99 4.57
C LEU A 30 -5.32 -3.55 5.68
N GLY A 31 -5.49 -4.87 5.69
CA GLY A 31 -6.36 -5.58 6.61
C GLY A 31 -7.75 -5.89 6.07
N PHE A 32 -8.02 -5.55 4.82
CA PHE A 32 -9.25 -5.86 4.08
C PHE A 32 -8.91 -6.87 2.97
N ASP A 33 -8.95 -8.15 3.26
CA ASP A 33 -8.35 -9.22 2.45
C ASP A 33 -8.66 -9.18 0.94
N GLN A 34 -9.93 -8.96 0.57
CA GLN A 34 -10.31 -8.89 -0.84
C GLN A 34 -9.85 -7.61 -1.53
N ILE A 35 -9.92 -6.50 -0.81
CA ILE A 35 -9.52 -5.18 -1.31
C ILE A 35 -8.01 -5.11 -1.45
N GLU A 36 -7.26 -5.72 -0.55
CA GLU A 36 -5.80 -5.84 -0.65
C GLU A 36 -5.37 -6.52 -1.95
N ARG A 37 -6.00 -7.63 -2.29
CA ARG A 37 -5.68 -8.36 -3.54
C ARG A 37 -5.97 -7.54 -4.79
N LEU A 38 -7.06 -6.78 -4.78
CA LEU A 38 -7.40 -5.87 -5.89
C LEU A 38 -6.43 -4.71 -6.00
N ALA A 39 -6.07 -4.11 -4.87
CA ALA A 39 -5.11 -3.03 -4.80
C ALA A 39 -3.72 -3.47 -5.26
N GLU A 40 -3.29 -4.65 -4.85
CA GLU A 40 -2.02 -5.25 -5.28
C GLU A 40 -1.96 -5.48 -6.79
N ARG A 41 -3.03 -6.02 -7.38
CA ARG A 41 -3.12 -6.21 -8.83
C ARG A 41 -3.12 -4.89 -9.60
N ALA A 42 -3.80 -3.88 -9.10
CA ALA A 42 -3.83 -2.55 -9.70
C ALA A 42 -2.46 -1.87 -9.62
N ALA A 43 -1.76 -2.03 -8.50
CA ALA A 43 -0.44 -1.45 -8.27
C ALA A 43 0.65 -2.02 -9.19
N LYS A 44 0.55 -3.29 -9.58
CA LYS A 44 1.51 -3.93 -10.51
C LYS A 44 1.57 -3.27 -11.89
N GLY A 45 0.54 -2.57 -12.30
CA GLY A 45 0.49 -1.87 -13.58
C GLY A 45 0.72 -0.37 -13.48
N THR A 46 0.95 0.17 -12.29
CA THR A 46 1.16 1.60 -12.08
C THR A 46 2.62 1.88 -11.73
N GLU A 47 3.20 2.78 -12.49
CA GLU A 47 4.54 3.28 -12.23
C GLU A 47 4.50 4.19 -11.00
N GLY A 48 4.54 3.60 -9.84
CA GLY A 48 4.68 4.33 -8.59
C GLY A 48 6.11 4.23 -8.07
N TYR A 49 6.67 5.32 -7.66
CA TYR A 49 7.97 5.37 -7.02
C TYR A 49 7.81 5.65 -5.52
N PRO A 50 8.53 4.93 -4.64
CA PRO A 50 9.38 3.79 -4.93
C PRO A 50 8.58 2.50 -5.15
N PRO A 51 9.18 1.47 -5.77
CA PRO A 51 8.58 0.14 -5.81
C PRO A 51 8.42 -0.42 -4.40
N TYR A 52 7.36 -1.17 -4.18
CA TYR A 52 7.09 -1.74 -2.87
C TYR A 52 6.40 -3.09 -2.98
N ASN A 53 6.53 -3.88 -1.94
CA ASN A 53 5.84 -5.15 -1.74
C ASN A 53 4.97 -5.07 -0.50
N ILE A 54 3.87 -5.79 -0.50
CA ILE A 54 3.07 -6.06 0.69
C ILE A 54 3.00 -7.57 0.85
N GLU A 55 3.52 -8.07 1.96
CA GLU A 55 3.49 -9.48 2.31
C GLU A 55 2.46 -9.71 3.40
N HIS A 56 1.74 -10.81 3.29
CA HIS A 56 0.86 -11.29 4.34
C HIS A 56 1.50 -12.48 5.04
N HIS A 57 1.59 -12.40 6.35
CA HIS A 57 2.09 -13.48 7.20
C HIS A 57 0.94 -13.99 8.06
N ALA A 58 0.63 -15.28 7.93
CA ALA A 58 -0.42 -15.89 8.74
C ALA A 58 -0.04 -15.90 10.22
N PRO A 59 -1.00 -15.68 11.17
CA PRO A 59 -2.41 -15.44 10.91
C PRO A 59 -2.76 -13.98 10.59
N ASP A 60 -2.10 -12.99 11.16
CA ASP A 60 -2.55 -11.59 11.17
C ASP A 60 -1.42 -10.58 10.97
N GLY A 61 -0.30 -11.00 10.40
CA GLY A 61 0.86 -10.14 10.17
C GLY A 61 0.96 -9.65 8.73
N PHE A 62 1.51 -8.45 8.55
CA PHE A 62 1.81 -7.87 7.25
C PHE A 62 3.19 -7.22 7.29
N THR A 63 3.84 -7.18 6.16
CA THR A 63 5.07 -6.40 5.99
C THR A 63 5.00 -5.59 4.71
N ILE A 64 5.24 -4.30 4.83
CA ILE A 64 5.40 -3.41 3.68
C ILE A 64 6.89 -3.21 3.48
N THR A 65 7.39 -3.48 2.28
CA THR A 65 8.79 -3.29 1.94
C THR A 65 8.91 -2.32 0.77
N LEU A 66 9.66 -1.24 0.94
CA LEU A 66 9.92 -0.25 -0.10
C LEU A 66 11.37 -0.32 -0.53
N ALA A 67 11.62 -0.25 -1.84
CA ALA A 67 12.97 -0.14 -2.39
C ALA A 67 13.43 1.32 -2.33
N VAL A 68 14.29 1.63 -1.37
CA VAL A 68 14.73 3.00 -1.06
C VAL A 68 16.26 3.13 -1.12
N ALA A 69 16.86 2.48 -2.11
CA ALA A 69 18.30 2.59 -2.34
C ALA A 69 18.69 4.07 -2.54
N GLY A 70 19.73 4.49 -1.85
CA GLY A 70 20.21 5.87 -1.89
C GLY A 70 19.65 6.79 -0.80
N PHE A 71 18.63 6.34 -0.07
CA PHE A 71 18.12 7.07 1.09
C PHE A 71 18.80 6.63 2.37
N SER A 72 19.15 7.59 3.23
CA SER A 72 19.57 7.32 4.59
C SER A 72 18.34 7.32 5.52
N GLU A 73 18.51 6.84 6.73
CA GLU A 73 17.48 6.87 7.75
C GLU A 73 16.95 8.30 7.99
N ASP A 74 17.83 9.30 7.96
CA ASP A 74 17.45 10.71 8.15
C ASP A 74 16.61 11.28 7.00
N ASP A 75 16.66 10.66 5.83
CA ASP A 75 15.87 11.08 4.67
C ASP A 75 14.46 10.51 4.67
N LEU A 76 14.19 9.54 5.52
CA LEU A 76 12.92 8.80 5.56
C LEU A 76 12.10 9.16 6.78
N THR A 77 10.80 9.25 6.60
CA THR A 77 9.85 9.52 7.67
C THR A 77 8.67 8.57 7.57
N ILE A 78 8.26 8.00 8.70
CA ILE A 78 7.07 7.17 8.82
C ILE A 78 6.14 7.82 9.82
N SER A 79 4.90 8.07 9.42
CA SER A 79 3.90 8.68 10.29
C SER A 79 2.58 7.91 10.21
N LEU A 80 1.85 7.89 11.30
CA LEU A 80 0.53 7.27 11.39
C LEU A 80 -0.44 8.28 11.95
N GLU A 81 -1.47 8.59 11.19
CA GLU A 81 -2.54 9.49 11.57
C GLU A 81 -3.89 8.92 11.13
N ASN A 82 -4.82 8.75 12.05
CA ASN A 82 -6.17 8.26 11.75
C ASN A 82 -6.19 7.00 10.87
N ARG A 83 -5.41 6.01 11.20
CA ARG A 83 -5.23 4.76 10.46
C ARG A 83 -4.62 4.92 9.06
N GLN A 84 -4.13 6.10 8.74
CA GLN A 84 -3.36 6.32 7.52
C GLN A 84 -1.86 6.28 7.85
N LEU A 85 -1.19 5.27 7.33
CA LEU A 85 0.26 5.15 7.41
C LEU A 85 0.88 5.86 6.21
N THR A 86 1.72 6.83 6.47
CA THR A 86 2.42 7.57 5.43
C THR A 86 3.92 7.34 5.55
N ILE A 87 4.52 6.91 4.45
CA ILE A 87 5.97 6.74 4.32
C ILE A 87 6.46 7.76 3.31
N ALA A 88 7.35 8.63 3.73
CA ALA A 88 7.87 9.71 2.91
C ALA A 88 9.41 9.68 2.88
N GLY A 89 9.95 10.06 1.75
CA GLY A 89 11.38 10.24 1.57
C GLY A 89 11.66 11.60 0.96
N ARG A 90 12.61 12.33 1.52
CA ARG A 90 13.13 13.53 0.89
C ARG A 90 14.28 13.19 -0.02
N GLN A 91 14.44 13.95 -1.09
CA GLN A 91 15.55 13.71 -2.01
C GLN A 91 16.90 13.87 -1.29
N PRO A 92 17.79 12.84 -1.34
CA PRO A 92 19.10 12.93 -0.72
C PRO A 92 19.97 13.98 -1.41
N ASP A 93 20.77 14.70 -0.61
CA ASP A 93 21.73 15.68 -1.10
C ASP A 93 22.95 15.00 -1.72
N GLY A 94 23.62 15.64 -2.69
CA GLY A 94 24.98 15.30 -3.09
C GLY A 94 25.15 14.51 -4.39
N ALA A 95 24.14 14.42 -5.24
CA ALA A 95 24.26 13.70 -6.52
C ALA A 95 24.51 14.60 -7.74
N GLU A 96 24.67 15.91 -7.55
CA GLU A 96 24.69 16.89 -8.65
C GLU A 96 25.98 16.89 -9.48
N ASP A 97 27.12 16.40 -8.93
CA ASP A 97 28.43 16.44 -9.60
C ASP A 97 28.77 15.18 -10.40
N ARG A 98 27.82 14.23 -10.49
CA ARG A 98 28.05 12.97 -11.18
C ARG A 98 27.57 13.01 -12.62
N VAL A 99 28.45 12.64 -13.54
CA VAL A 99 28.07 12.45 -14.95
C VAL A 99 27.75 10.97 -15.17
N PHE A 100 26.51 10.68 -15.50
CA PHE A 100 26.05 9.32 -15.77
C PHE A 100 26.04 9.04 -17.27
N LEU A 101 26.61 7.92 -17.69
CA LEU A 101 26.40 7.39 -19.04
C LEU A 101 25.02 6.76 -19.18
N HIS A 102 24.51 6.18 -18.09
CA HIS A 102 23.16 5.67 -17.96
C HIS A 102 22.72 5.85 -16.51
N ARG A 103 21.48 6.27 -16.31
CA ARG A 103 20.91 6.43 -14.98
C ARG A 103 19.56 5.73 -14.87
N GLY A 104 19.56 4.49 -14.38
CA GLY A 104 18.34 3.73 -14.09
C GLY A 104 17.87 3.85 -12.65
N ILE A 105 18.76 4.24 -11.72
CA ILE A 105 18.46 4.42 -10.31
C ILE A 105 18.58 5.89 -9.95
N ALA A 106 17.49 6.51 -9.54
CA ALA A 106 17.47 7.89 -9.08
C ALA A 106 16.65 7.98 -7.79
N ALA A 107 17.32 8.31 -6.68
CA ALA A 107 16.62 8.59 -5.43
C ALA A 107 15.85 9.91 -5.56
N ARG A 108 14.53 9.84 -5.52
CA ARG A 108 13.63 10.98 -5.68
C ARG A 108 12.74 11.13 -4.45
N ALA A 109 12.34 12.35 -4.14
CA ALA A 109 11.36 12.59 -3.11
C ALA A 109 10.06 11.82 -3.40
N PHE A 110 9.48 11.19 -2.40
CA PHE A 110 8.26 10.41 -2.54
C PHE A 110 7.38 10.50 -1.30
N GLN A 111 6.13 10.14 -1.48
CA GLN A 111 5.18 9.94 -0.40
C GLN A 111 4.25 8.80 -0.77
N ARG A 112 4.17 7.79 0.09
CA ARG A 112 3.27 6.64 -0.05
C ARG A 112 2.36 6.57 1.15
N SER A 113 1.07 6.36 0.93
CA SER A 113 0.07 6.24 1.98
C SER A 113 -0.68 4.92 1.90
N PHE A 114 -0.94 4.35 3.07
CA PHE A 114 -1.66 3.08 3.23
C PHE A 114 -2.76 3.29 4.28
N VAL A 115 -3.98 2.92 3.96
CA VAL A 115 -5.08 2.98 4.92
C VAL A 115 -5.18 1.64 5.63
N LEU A 116 -5.03 1.64 6.96
CA LEU A 116 -5.07 0.46 7.79
C LEU A 116 -6.50 0.15 8.23
N ALA A 117 -6.87 -1.13 8.23
CA ALA A 117 -8.12 -1.57 8.83
C ALA A 117 -8.10 -1.33 10.34
N GLU A 118 -9.28 -1.26 10.94
CA GLU A 118 -9.39 -1.17 12.40
C GLU A 118 -8.70 -2.38 13.06
N GLY A 119 -7.94 -2.13 14.11
CA GLY A 119 -7.19 -3.14 14.83
C GLY A 119 -5.81 -3.46 14.26
N VAL A 120 -5.43 -2.91 13.11
CA VAL A 120 -4.08 -3.06 12.57
C VAL A 120 -3.14 -2.05 13.23
N GLU A 121 -2.07 -2.54 13.79
CA GLU A 121 -1.04 -1.73 14.47
C GLU A 121 0.28 -1.76 13.70
N VAL A 122 0.98 -0.66 13.73
CA VAL A 122 2.32 -0.53 13.15
C VAL A 122 3.35 -0.99 14.20
N GLY A 123 4.18 -1.94 13.80
CA GLY A 123 5.28 -2.44 14.62
C GLY A 123 6.60 -1.76 14.27
N ALA A 124 7.67 -2.56 14.18
CA ALA A 124 9.00 -2.06 13.91
C ALA A 124 9.19 -1.70 12.43
N ALA A 125 10.01 -0.69 12.18
CA ALA A 125 10.52 -0.36 10.86
C ALA A 125 12.03 -0.59 10.83
N ARG A 126 12.53 -1.19 9.76
CA ARG A 126 13.96 -1.49 9.57
C ARG A 126 14.43 -1.08 8.19
N LEU A 127 15.57 -0.43 8.14
CA LEU A 127 16.25 -0.07 6.90
C LEU A 127 17.51 -0.95 6.77
N GLU A 128 17.52 -1.82 5.77
CA GLU A 128 18.61 -2.75 5.53
C GLU A 128 18.75 -3.03 4.03
N ASN A 129 19.98 -3.00 3.54
CA ASN A 129 20.30 -3.30 2.14
C ASN A 129 19.47 -2.50 1.11
N GLY A 130 19.18 -1.24 1.40
CA GLY A 130 18.37 -0.38 0.52
C GLY A 130 16.87 -0.68 0.55
N LEU A 131 16.41 -1.51 1.48
CA LEU A 131 15.00 -1.83 1.67
C LEU A 131 14.52 -1.32 3.02
N LEU A 132 13.38 -0.61 3.00
CA LEU A 132 12.68 -0.22 4.21
C LEU A 132 11.53 -1.19 4.44
N ALA A 133 11.59 -1.95 5.51
CA ALA A 133 10.54 -2.91 5.90
C ALA A 133 9.78 -2.39 7.11
N VAL A 134 8.46 -2.32 6.99
CA VAL A 134 7.55 -1.90 8.07
C VAL A 134 6.63 -3.07 8.40
N SER A 135 6.68 -3.51 9.65
CA SER A 135 5.85 -4.61 10.14
C SER A 135 4.52 -4.10 10.65
N LEU A 136 3.46 -4.82 10.34
CA LEU A 136 2.09 -4.54 10.77
C LEU A 136 1.49 -5.78 11.39
N GLN A 137 0.65 -5.60 12.40
CA GLN A 137 -0.03 -6.69 13.09
C GLN A 137 -1.48 -6.34 13.32
N ARG A 138 -2.39 -7.21 12.90
CA ARG A 138 -3.80 -7.07 13.25
C ARG A 138 -4.04 -7.74 14.60
N ARG A 139 -4.65 -7.01 15.53
CA ARG A 139 -5.13 -7.61 16.78
C ARG A 139 -6.37 -8.46 16.49
N PRO A 140 -6.47 -9.68 17.08
CA PRO A 140 -7.70 -10.46 16.98
C PRO A 140 -8.82 -9.65 17.63
N GLN A 141 -9.93 -9.49 16.90
CA GLN A 141 -11.11 -8.82 17.42
C GLN A 141 -11.71 -9.71 18.52
N GLN A 142 -11.60 -9.25 19.75
CA GLN A 142 -12.37 -9.83 20.84
C GLN A 142 -13.81 -9.32 20.70
N SER A 143 -14.72 -10.20 20.31
CA SER A 143 -16.12 -9.89 20.35
C SER A 143 -16.57 -9.77 21.82
N VAL A 144 -16.76 -8.55 22.29
CA VAL A 144 -17.32 -8.33 23.61
C VAL A 144 -18.84 -8.40 23.48
N VAL A 145 -19.43 -9.51 23.90
CA VAL A 145 -20.87 -9.64 24.00
C VAL A 145 -21.35 -8.84 25.21
N ARG A 146 -22.09 -7.79 24.96
CA ARG A 146 -22.69 -6.97 26.02
C ARG A 146 -24.19 -7.22 26.04
N THR A 147 -24.71 -7.75 27.16
CA THR A 147 -26.14 -7.90 27.39
C THR A 147 -26.70 -6.58 27.90
N ILE A 148 -27.71 -6.06 27.23
CA ILE A 148 -28.37 -4.83 27.61
C ILE A 148 -29.66 -5.21 28.38
N PRO A 149 -29.80 -4.78 29.65
CA PRO A 149 -31.04 -5.07 30.42
C PRO A 149 -32.23 -4.28 29.88
N ILE A 150 -33.39 -4.92 29.81
CA ILE A 150 -34.64 -4.29 29.41
C ILE A 150 -35.35 -3.77 30.65
N SER A 151 -35.57 -2.46 30.71
CA SER A 151 -36.33 -1.83 31.77
C SER A 151 -37.79 -1.73 31.39
N ARG A 152 -38.71 -2.04 32.31
CA ARG A 152 -40.14 -1.75 32.15
C ARG A 152 -40.43 -0.35 32.65
N ILE A 153 -41.20 0.37 31.89
CA ILE A 153 -41.69 1.70 32.29
C ILE A 153 -42.92 1.54 33.16
#